data_f9ea87170edd736ef66703f1b0c8e61a
#
_entry.id   f9ea87170edd736ef66703f1b0c8e61a
#
_cell.length_a   1.000
_cell.length_b   1.000
_cell.length_c   1.000
_cell.angle_alpha   90.00
_cell.angle_beta   90.00
_cell.angle_gamma   90.00
#
_symmetry.space_group_name_H-M   'P 1'
#
loop_
_entity.id
_entity.type
_entity.pdbx_description
1 polymer ?
#
loop_
_entity_poly.entity_id
_entity_poly.type
_entity_poly.pdbx_seq_one_letter_code
_entity_poly.pdbx_strand_id
1 'polypeptide(L)'
;RCLVGSEMCIRDSSYLQQYQQSGQLADLSQFIDSGVIDTSMIADSVIDSGSIDGTCYALSLGSNAPMMVYDKEIVEQAGVELPEQLTIEELYDIGQTIYEKTGVKTYYDGGINMMQIIARTQGSHLFDELAAGTKTASETHFANVDKFNKAESAISPDLLAEKNPDVVETKPIIDGTTWNDFSYSNQYISIANTAGRDLGITMYPTTSDATTQPMFLKPSQFFSIAETSQNKEEAAKFLDWFTNSIECNNILMAERGIPVNSDVAEAIKPNVDENSQKVFDYIAEVSKIATPIDDPDPSGKGEIEAQAKTIVENLRYGDTDAAGAAEEFVTTSQKILSETAK
;
A
#
# COMPACT_ATOMS: atom_id res chain seq x y z
N ARG A 1 12.75 -17.68 7.31
CA ARG A 1 12.77 -19.02 7.94
C ARG A 1 13.13 -18.85 9.41
N CYS A 2 12.22 -19.21 10.33
CA CYS A 2 12.64 -19.47 11.70
C CYS A 2 13.62 -20.64 11.64
N LEU A 3 14.85 -20.42 12.06
CA LEU A 3 15.77 -21.52 12.29
C LEU A 3 15.32 -22.24 13.57
N VAL A 4 15.33 -23.56 13.58
CA VAL A 4 15.13 -24.32 14.82
C VAL A 4 16.18 -23.88 15.82
N GLY A 5 15.73 -23.37 16.99
CA GLY A 5 16.60 -22.77 18.02
C GLY A 5 16.82 -21.26 17.91
N SER A 6 16.12 -20.55 17.00
CA SER A 6 16.11 -19.08 16.95
C SER A 6 15.08 -18.52 17.93
N GLU A 7 15.47 -17.53 18.73
CA GLU A 7 14.60 -16.84 19.67
C GLU A 7 13.60 -15.92 18.94
N MET A 8 13.90 -15.51 17.71
CA MET A 8 13.16 -14.52 16.95
C MET A 8 12.93 -14.95 15.51
N CYS A 9 11.84 -14.47 14.93
CA CYS A 9 11.50 -14.63 13.52
C CYS A 9 11.32 -13.26 12.87
N ILE A 10 11.90 -13.10 11.66
CA ILE A 10 11.59 -11.99 10.75
C ILE A 10 10.71 -12.56 9.66
N ARG A 11 9.54 -11.96 9.43
CA ARG A 11 8.53 -12.48 8.48
C ARG A 11 7.84 -11.39 7.70
N ASP A 12 7.38 -11.77 6.52
CA ASP A 12 6.37 -11.06 5.76
C ASP A 12 5.02 -11.13 6.50
N SER A 13 4.24 -10.06 6.43
CA SER A 13 2.91 -9.96 7.05
C SER A 13 1.95 -11.07 6.64
N SER A 14 2.11 -11.61 5.44
CA SER A 14 1.25 -12.65 4.85
C SER A 14 1.20 -13.98 5.63
N TYR A 15 2.14 -14.22 6.53
CA TYR A 15 2.26 -15.51 7.25
C TYR A 15 1.97 -15.42 8.75
N LEU A 16 1.67 -14.24 9.28
CA LEU A 16 1.50 -14.03 10.72
C LEU A 16 0.41 -14.94 11.29
N GLN A 17 -0.76 -14.94 10.65
CA GLN A 17 -1.91 -15.75 11.08
C GLN A 17 -1.60 -17.24 11.06
N GLN A 18 -0.92 -17.75 10.03
CA GLN A 18 -0.54 -19.15 9.93
C GLN A 18 0.38 -19.59 11.06
N TYR A 19 1.36 -18.76 11.44
CA TYR A 19 2.27 -19.05 12.55
C TYR A 19 1.58 -18.97 13.90
N GLN A 20 0.68 -18.00 14.08
CA GLN A 20 -0.12 -17.87 15.29
C GLN A 20 -1.02 -19.09 15.49
N GLN A 21 -1.78 -19.50 14.46
CA GLN A 21 -2.66 -20.67 14.50
C GLN A 21 -1.91 -21.98 14.78
N SER A 22 -0.66 -22.08 14.36
CA SER A 22 0.20 -23.23 14.68
C SER A 22 0.88 -23.16 16.06
N GLY A 23 0.60 -22.13 16.86
CA GLY A 23 1.13 -21.95 18.22
C GLY A 23 2.63 -21.70 18.25
N GLN A 24 3.19 -21.09 17.20
CA GLN A 24 4.65 -20.87 17.11
C GLN A 24 5.09 -19.50 17.63
N LEU A 25 4.16 -18.58 17.87
CA LEU A 25 4.45 -17.20 18.27
C LEU A 25 4.09 -16.96 19.73
N ALA A 26 4.97 -16.27 20.44
CA ALA A 26 4.72 -15.80 21.79
C ALA A 26 3.82 -14.57 21.78
N ASP A 27 2.98 -14.43 22.80
CA ASP A 27 2.22 -13.23 23.09
C ASP A 27 3.17 -12.11 23.54
N LEU A 28 3.23 -11.02 22.76
CA LEU A 28 4.03 -9.83 23.04
C LEU A 28 3.30 -8.83 23.93
N SER A 29 1.98 -8.93 24.08
CA SER A 29 1.17 -7.96 24.84
C SER A 29 1.68 -7.83 26.28
N GLN A 30 2.09 -8.94 26.91
CA GLN A 30 2.66 -8.92 28.26
C GLN A 30 3.94 -8.10 28.39
N PHE A 31 4.76 -8.02 27.33
CA PHE A 31 5.99 -7.23 27.32
C PHE A 31 5.69 -5.75 27.02
N ILE A 32 4.64 -5.46 26.28
CA ILE A 32 4.13 -4.11 26.06
C ILE A 32 3.51 -3.58 27.35
N ASP A 33 2.62 -4.34 27.99
CA ASP A 33 1.94 -3.96 29.23
C ASP A 33 2.90 -3.74 30.41
N SER A 34 4.00 -4.52 30.46
CA SER A 34 5.03 -4.36 31.47
C SER A 34 6.05 -3.25 31.18
N GLY A 35 5.98 -2.63 29.97
CA GLY A 35 6.92 -1.61 29.53
C GLY A 35 8.32 -2.12 29.17
N VAL A 36 8.49 -3.43 28.94
CA VAL A 36 9.72 -4.01 28.37
C VAL A 36 9.85 -3.61 26.90
N ILE A 37 8.73 -3.51 26.19
CA ILE A 37 8.63 -2.96 24.85
C ILE A 37 7.85 -1.64 24.96
N ASP A 38 8.51 -0.52 24.68
CA ASP A 38 7.87 0.80 24.66
C ASP A 38 7.21 1.07 23.31
N THR A 39 5.89 1.15 23.29
CA THR A 39 5.09 1.46 22.10
C THR A 39 4.48 2.86 22.14
N SER A 40 4.85 3.71 23.10
CA SER A 40 4.24 5.04 23.33
C SER A 40 4.35 5.98 22.14
N MET A 41 5.35 5.80 21.28
CA MET A 41 5.59 6.60 20.07
C MET A 41 5.32 5.80 18.78
N ILE A 42 4.57 4.70 18.89
CA ILE A 42 4.15 3.85 17.76
C ILE A 42 2.63 3.99 17.61
N ALA A 43 2.16 4.25 16.40
CA ALA A 43 0.73 4.39 16.15
C ALA A 43 -0.03 3.08 16.45
N ASP A 44 -1.22 3.18 17.04
CA ASP A 44 -2.05 2.02 17.38
C ASP A 44 -2.32 1.14 16.16
N SER A 45 -2.58 1.72 14.98
CA SER A 45 -2.78 0.99 13.73
C SER A 45 -1.58 0.12 13.31
N VAL A 46 -0.37 0.48 13.73
CA VAL A 46 0.84 -0.33 13.49
C VAL A 46 0.89 -1.51 14.46
N ILE A 47 0.54 -1.32 15.73
CA ILE A 47 0.44 -2.40 16.72
C ILE A 47 -0.68 -3.38 16.33
N ASP A 48 -1.83 -2.86 15.92
CA ASP A 48 -2.97 -3.65 15.47
C ASP A 48 -2.61 -4.53 14.26
N SER A 49 -1.75 -4.06 13.37
CA SER A 49 -1.29 -4.83 12.20
C SER A 49 -0.50 -6.11 12.57
N GLY A 50 0.10 -6.15 13.75
CA GLY A 50 0.80 -7.31 14.32
C GLY A 50 -0.03 -8.11 15.32
N SER A 51 -1.32 -7.76 15.48
CA SER A 51 -2.22 -8.34 16.45
C SER A 51 -3.26 -9.25 15.79
N ILE A 52 -3.66 -10.30 16.51
CA ILE A 52 -4.75 -11.23 16.13
C ILE A 52 -5.65 -11.37 17.34
N ASP A 53 -6.95 -11.15 17.16
CA ASP A 53 -7.95 -11.19 18.22
C ASP A 53 -7.57 -10.32 19.46
N GLY A 54 -6.96 -9.16 19.22
CA GLY A 54 -6.53 -8.21 20.25
C GLY A 54 -5.25 -8.58 21.00
N THR A 55 -4.56 -9.65 20.60
CA THR A 55 -3.26 -10.07 21.17
C THR A 55 -2.14 -9.75 20.17
N CYS A 56 -1.12 -9.01 20.59
CA CYS A 56 0.04 -8.69 19.76
C CYS A 56 1.01 -9.87 19.68
N TYR A 57 1.28 -10.35 18.47
CA TYR A 57 2.22 -11.45 18.20
C TYR A 57 3.46 -10.99 17.41
N ALA A 58 3.42 -9.78 16.87
CA ALA A 58 4.51 -9.25 16.06
C ALA A 58 4.60 -7.73 16.13
N LEU A 59 5.81 -7.19 16.03
CA LEU A 59 6.05 -5.76 15.84
C LEU A 59 6.56 -5.50 14.43
N SER A 60 5.99 -4.50 13.78
CA SER A 60 6.49 -4.06 12.48
C SER A 60 7.86 -3.40 12.61
N LEU A 61 8.76 -3.70 11.67
CA LEU A 61 10.10 -3.09 11.59
C LEU A 61 10.10 -1.73 10.94
N GLY A 62 9.08 -1.44 10.15
CA GLY A 62 8.92 -0.19 9.44
C GLY A 62 7.56 -0.13 8.75
N SER A 63 7.17 1.06 8.34
CA SER A 63 5.91 1.32 7.69
C SER A 63 6.09 1.74 6.24
N ASN A 64 5.16 1.31 5.40
CA ASN A 64 4.94 1.78 4.04
C ASN A 64 3.48 2.23 3.91
N ALA A 65 3.17 2.97 2.85
CA ALA A 65 1.80 3.36 2.55
C ALA A 65 1.54 3.35 1.03
N PRO A 66 0.30 3.12 0.58
CA PRO A 66 -0.08 3.38 -0.81
C PRO A 66 0.17 4.84 -1.16
N MET A 67 0.67 5.14 -2.36
CA MET A 67 0.97 6.50 -2.79
C MET A 67 0.65 6.72 -4.26
N MET A 68 0.36 7.97 -4.61
CA MET A 68 0.46 8.47 -5.97
C MET A 68 1.73 9.29 -6.10
N VAL A 69 2.58 8.95 -7.05
CA VAL A 69 3.74 9.73 -7.44
C VAL A 69 3.34 10.67 -8.57
N TYR A 70 3.88 11.88 -8.59
CA TYR A 70 3.59 12.83 -9.66
C TYR A 70 4.83 13.66 -10.06
N ASP A 71 4.86 14.08 -11.31
CA ASP A 71 5.90 14.95 -11.86
C ASP A 71 5.59 16.40 -11.51
N LYS A 72 6.38 17.00 -10.61
CA LYS A 72 6.17 18.37 -10.13
C LYS A 72 6.28 19.40 -11.23
N GLU A 73 7.24 19.23 -12.15
CA GLU A 73 7.46 20.17 -13.23
C GLU A 73 6.25 20.21 -14.18
N ILE A 74 5.68 19.06 -14.52
CA ILE A 74 4.49 18.95 -15.36
C ILE A 74 3.27 19.57 -14.68
N VAL A 75 3.06 19.32 -13.39
CA VAL A 75 1.96 19.91 -12.62
C VAL A 75 2.09 21.44 -12.55
N GLU A 76 3.31 21.98 -12.32
CA GLU A 76 3.59 23.39 -12.28
C GLU A 76 3.41 24.06 -13.66
N GLN A 77 3.90 23.42 -14.75
CA GLN A 77 3.69 23.89 -16.12
C GLN A 77 2.21 23.99 -16.49
N ALA A 78 1.39 23.07 -15.99
CA ALA A 78 -0.05 23.11 -16.19
C ALA A 78 -0.75 24.19 -15.34
N GLY A 79 -0.06 24.77 -14.35
CA GLY A 79 -0.62 25.74 -13.41
C GLY A 79 -1.67 25.12 -12.47
N VAL A 80 -1.48 23.87 -12.10
CA VAL A 80 -2.37 23.10 -11.22
C VAL A 80 -1.75 23.01 -9.83
N GLU A 81 -2.57 23.14 -8.81
CA GLU A 81 -2.24 22.79 -7.42
C GLU A 81 -2.92 21.48 -7.05
N LEU A 82 -2.15 20.52 -6.55
CA LEU A 82 -2.71 19.25 -6.08
C LEU A 82 -3.11 19.39 -4.62
N PRO A 83 -4.32 18.96 -4.20
CA PRO A 83 -4.67 18.82 -2.79
C PRO A 83 -3.86 17.67 -2.16
N GLU A 84 -3.86 17.63 -0.81
CA GLU A 84 -3.18 16.55 -0.05
C GLU A 84 -3.72 15.16 -0.44
N GLN A 85 -5.00 15.05 -0.72
CA GLN A 85 -5.63 13.86 -1.28
C GLN A 85 -6.68 14.27 -2.33
N LEU A 86 -6.53 13.72 -3.52
CA LEU A 86 -7.49 13.88 -4.63
C LEU A 86 -8.71 12.98 -4.45
N THR A 87 -9.82 13.37 -5.07
CA THR A 87 -10.83 12.40 -5.48
C THR A 87 -10.50 11.83 -6.87
N ILE A 88 -11.10 10.71 -7.23
CA ILE A 88 -10.94 10.12 -8.58
C ILE A 88 -11.47 11.08 -9.65
N GLU A 89 -12.53 11.82 -9.33
CA GLU A 89 -13.09 12.85 -10.19
C GLU A 89 -12.11 14.00 -10.42
N GLU A 90 -11.47 14.51 -9.34
CA GLU A 90 -10.45 15.54 -9.44
C GLU A 90 -9.21 15.06 -10.19
N LEU A 91 -8.79 13.80 -9.99
CA LEU A 91 -7.70 13.20 -10.78
C LEU A 91 -8.02 13.24 -12.28
N TYR A 92 -9.27 12.94 -12.64
CA TYR A 92 -9.72 13.00 -14.03
C TYR A 92 -9.70 14.43 -14.59
N ASP A 93 -10.28 15.40 -13.88
CA ASP A 93 -10.40 16.79 -14.32
C ASP A 93 -9.03 17.49 -14.37
N ILE A 94 -8.17 17.25 -13.39
CA ILE A 94 -6.77 17.70 -13.36
C ILE A 94 -6.00 17.09 -14.51
N GLY A 95 -6.19 15.79 -14.75
CA GLY A 95 -5.57 15.09 -15.87
C GLY A 95 -5.93 15.68 -17.24
N GLN A 96 -7.20 16.10 -17.43
CA GLN A 96 -7.63 16.82 -18.62
C GLN A 96 -6.88 18.16 -18.76
N THR A 97 -6.81 18.93 -17.66
CA THR A 97 -6.12 20.24 -17.65
C THR A 97 -4.63 20.08 -17.95
N ILE A 98 -3.97 19.10 -17.36
CA ILE A 98 -2.55 18.81 -17.62
C ILE A 98 -2.35 18.44 -19.08
N TYR A 99 -3.18 17.56 -19.63
CA TYR A 99 -3.09 17.15 -21.03
C TYR A 99 -3.27 18.32 -21.99
N GLU A 100 -4.28 19.17 -21.77
CA GLU A 100 -4.52 20.38 -22.60
C GLU A 100 -3.33 21.35 -22.61
N LYS A 101 -2.59 21.44 -21.50
CA LYS A 101 -1.48 22.38 -21.35
C LYS A 101 -0.13 21.82 -21.78
N THR A 102 0.11 20.53 -21.55
CA THR A 102 1.42 19.90 -21.66
C THR A 102 1.46 18.75 -22.67
N GLY A 103 0.33 18.16 -23.03
CA GLY A 103 0.23 16.95 -23.83
C GLY A 103 0.57 15.65 -23.05
N VAL A 104 0.93 15.75 -21.75
CA VAL A 104 1.30 14.61 -20.94
C VAL A 104 0.04 13.90 -20.42
N LYS A 105 0.06 12.57 -20.42
CA LYS A 105 -1.12 11.75 -20.14
C LYS A 105 -1.25 11.41 -18.66
N THR A 106 -2.45 11.03 -18.26
CA THR A 106 -2.78 10.54 -16.93
C THR A 106 -2.79 9.02 -16.90
N TYR A 107 -2.20 8.42 -15.88
CA TYR A 107 -2.36 7.01 -15.57
C TYR A 107 -3.42 6.81 -14.49
N TYR A 108 -4.36 5.90 -14.74
CA TYR A 108 -5.29 5.41 -13.73
C TYR A 108 -4.95 3.94 -13.41
N ASP A 109 -4.76 3.63 -12.12
CA ASP A 109 -4.46 2.26 -11.68
C ASP A 109 -5.67 1.35 -11.89
N GLY A 110 -5.56 0.47 -12.88
CA GLY A 110 -6.56 -0.55 -13.17
C GLY A 110 -6.47 -1.80 -12.27
N GLY A 111 -5.52 -1.83 -11.34
CA GLY A 111 -5.27 -2.99 -10.47
C GLY A 111 -6.17 -3.06 -9.23
N ILE A 112 -6.05 -4.15 -8.50
CA ILE A 112 -6.86 -4.38 -7.28
C ILE A 112 -6.52 -3.43 -6.14
N ASN A 113 -5.33 -2.81 -6.15
CA ASN A 113 -4.99 -1.82 -5.12
C ASN A 113 -5.96 -0.63 -5.13
N MET A 114 -6.30 -0.12 -6.32
CA MET A 114 -7.32 0.93 -6.44
C MET A 114 -8.70 0.44 -5.99
N MET A 115 -9.08 -0.80 -6.31
CA MET A 115 -10.34 -1.38 -5.81
C MET A 115 -10.37 -1.49 -4.28
N GLN A 116 -9.24 -1.87 -3.64
CA GLN A 116 -9.12 -1.88 -2.18
C GLN A 116 -9.31 -0.47 -1.60
N ILE A 117 -8.67 0.53 -2.18
CA ILE A 117 -8.87 1.93 -1.77
C ILE A 117 -10.35 2.33 -1.91
N ILE A 118 -11.00 2.01 -3.02
CA ILE A 118 -12.42 2.30 -3.24
C ILE A 118 -13.31 1.61 -2.19
N ALA A 119 -13.11 0.32 -1.91
CA ALA A 119 -13.85 -0.39 -0.88
C ALA A 119 -13.70 0.30 0.48
N ARG A 120 -12.48 0.65 0.86
CA ARG A 120 -12.17 1.34 2.12
C ARG A 120 -12.82 2.72 2.23
N THR A 121 -13.01 3.46 1.13
CA THR A 121 -13.73 4.74 1.16
C THR A 121 -15.17 4.60 1.63
N GLN A 122 -15.77 3.43 1.49
CA GLN A 122 -17.13 3.11 1.90
C GLN A 122 -17.18 2.34 3.24
N GLY A 123 -16.02 2.17 3.91
CA GLY A 123 -15.92 1.45 5.18
C GLY A 123 -16.06 -0.08 5.02
N SER A 124 -15.78 -0.61 3.83
CA SER A 124 -15.74 -2.04 3.55
C SER A 124 -14.34 -2.52 3.18
N HIS A 125 -14.15 -3.82 3.04
CA HIS A 125 -12.91 -4.45 2.60
C HIS A 125 -13.17 -5.21 1.30
N LEU A 126 -12.25 -5.08 0.32
CA LEU A 126 -12.46 -5.66 -1.01
C LEU A 126 -12.73 -7.17 -0.95
N PHE A 127 -11.93 -7.92 -0.22
CA PHE A 127 -12.08 -9.39 -0.17
C PHE A 127 -13.34 -9.84 0.56
N ASP A 128 -13.86 -9.06 1.51
CA ASP A 128 -15.15 -9.30 2.15
C ASP A 128 -16.30 -9.06 1.16
N GLU A 129 -16.24 -7.96 0.38
CA GLU A 129 -17.19 -7.71 -0.70
C GLU A 129 -17.21 -8.87 -1.70
N LEU A 130 -16.03 -9.31 -2.15
CA LEU A 130 -15.91 -10.40 -3.12
C LEU A 130 -16.45 -11.73 -2.57
N ALA A 131 -16.15 -12.06 -1.31
CA ALA A 131 -16.68 -13.26 -0.65
C ALA A 131 -18.21 -13.22 -0.51
N ALA A 132 -18.76 -12.04 -0.21
CA ALA A 132 -20.20 -11.82 -0.12
C ALA A 132 -20.91 -11.71 -1.49
N GLY A 133 -20.17 -11.60 -2.59
CA GLY A 133 -20.73 -11.32 -3.91
C GLY A 133 -21.23 -9.88 -4.09
N THR A 134 -20.76 -8.95 -3.24
CA THR A 134 -21.04 -7.51 -3.34
C THR A 134 -20.18 -6.89 -4.44
N LYS A 135 -20.73 -5.94 -5.18
CA LYS A 135 -20.09 -5.37 -6.38
C LYS A 135 -19.72 -3.91 -6.24
N THR A 136 -19.97 -3.25 -5.11
CA THR A 136 -19.90 -1.79 -4.97
C THR A 136 -18.53 -1.24 -5.36
N ALA A 137 -17.46 -1.74 -4.79
CA ALA A 137 -16.11 -1.28 -5.14
C ALA A 137 -15.74 -1.64 -6.58
N SER A 138 -16.10 -2.85 -7.04
CA SER A 138 -15.80 -3.33 -8.39
C SER A 138 -16.54 -2.53 -9.47
N GLU A 139 -17.82 -2.25 -9.29
CA GLU A 139 -18.62 -1.42 -10.23
C GLU A 139 -18.03 -0.01 -10.34
N THR A 140 -17.70 0.61 -9.19
CA THR A 140 -17.08 1.94 -9.17
C THR A 140 -15.72 1.92 -9.87
N HIS A 141 -14.89 0.91 -9.59
CA HIS A 141 -13.57 0.79 -10.19
C HIS A 141 -13.63 0.61 -11.71
N PHE A 142 -14.38 -0.37 -12.20
CA PHE A 142 -14.46 -0.64 -13.65
C PHE A 142 -15.13 0.50 -14.43
N ALA A 143 -16.11 1.20 -13.82
CA ALA A 143 -16.66 2.43 -14.40
C ALA A 143 -15.60 3.51 -14.59
N ASN A 144 -14.68 3.67 -13.61
CA ASN A 144 -13.56 4.61 -13.71
C ASN A 144 -12.51 4.14 -14.73
N VAL A 145 -12.15 2.85 -14.76
CA VAL A 145 -11.26 2.29 -15.82
C VAL A 145 -11.82 2.63 -17.20
N ASP A 146 -13.10 2.40 -17.44
CA ASP A 146 -13.76 2.71 -18.72
C ASP A 146 -13.77 4.22 -19.03
N LYS A 147 -14.07 5.06 -18.01
CA LYS A 147 -14.04 6.52 -18.13
C LYS A 147 -12.67 7.04 -18.55
N PHE A 148 -11.60 6.61 -17.87
CA PHE A 148 -10.23 7.01 -18.21
C PHE A 148 -9.80 6.44 -19.56
N ASN A 149 -10.16 5.19 -19.88
CA ASN A 149 -9.83 4.56 -21.16
C ASN A 149 -10.39 5.32 -22.38
N LYS A 150 -11.56 5.96 -22.23
CA LYS A 150 -12.20 6.76 -23.26
C LYS A 150 -11.67 8.20 -23.35
N ALA A 151 -10.88 8.64 -22.39
CA ALA A 151 -10.34 9.99 -22.34
C ALA A 151 -9.04 10.11 -23.14
N GLU A 152 -8.97 11.09 -24.06
CA GLU A 152 -7.73 11.39 -24.76
C GLU A 152 -6.59 11.80 -23.81
N SER A 153 -6.92 12.39 -22.69
CA SER A 153 -5.99 12.81 -21.63
C SER A 153 -5.38 11.64 -20.84
N ALA A 154 -5.90 10.44 -20.96
CA ALA A 154 -5.34 9.27 -20.29
C ALA A 154 -4.43 8.45 -21.24
N ILE A 155 -3.56 7.63 -20.64
CA ILE A 155 -2.70 6.72 -21.39
C ILE A 155 -3.57 5.67 -22.13
N SER A 156 -3.32 5.49 -23.44
CA SER A 156 -4.06 4.52 -24.22
C SER A 156 -3.70 3.07 -23.88
N PRO A 157 -4.60 2.10 -24.15
CA PRO A 157 -4.32 0.67 -23.94
C PRO A 157 -3.05 0.19 -24.64
N ASP A 158 -2.85 0.57 -25.90
CA ASP A 158 -1.70 0.18 -26.70
C ASP A 158 -0.39 0.70 -26.07
N LEU A 159 -0.37 1.97 -25.67
CA LEU A 159 0.80 2.57 -25.06
C LEU A 159 1.06 1.97 -23.66
N LEU A 160 0.01 1.64 -22.91
CA LEU A 160 0.15 0.95 -21.63
C LEU A 160 0.64 -0.49 -21.77
N ALA A 161 0.28 -1.19 -22.86
CA ALA A 161 0.78 -2.52 -23.17
C ALA A 161 2.29 -2.53 -23.52
N GLU A 162 2.79 -1.44 -24.13
CA GLU A 162 4.23 -1.25 -24.40
C GLU A 162 5.02 -0.94 -23.11
N LYS A 163 4.35 -0.39 -22.11
CA LYS A 163 4.89 -0.08 -20.79
C LYS A 163 4.43 -1.14 -19.79
N ASN A 164 5.21 -1.38 -18.77
CA ASN A 164 4.80 -2.27 -17.70
C ASN A 164 4.78 -1.50 -16.36
N PRO A 165 3.60 -1.10 -15.86
CA PRO A 165 3.51 -0.35 -14.61
C PRO A 165 3.97 -1.15 -13.38
N ASP A 166 4.11 -2.47 -13.48
CA ASP A 166 4.61 -3.32 -12.40
C ASP A 166 6.14 -3.34 -12.32
N VAL A 167 6.85 -2.85 -13.34
CA VAL A 167 8.32 -2.83 -13.43
C VAL A 167 8.80 -1.38 -13.42
N VAL A 168 9.61 -1.00 -12.44
CA VAL A 168 10.02 0.40 -12.21
C VAL A 168 10.58 1.04 -13.48
N GLU A 169 11.51 0.37 -14.16
CA GLU A 169 12.22 0.91 -15.33
C GLU A 169 11.30 1.21 -16.53
N THR A 170 10.15 0.56 -16.58
CA THR A 170 9.19 0.67 -17.68
C THR A 170 7.88 1.35 -17.31
N LYS A 171 7.76 1.84 -16.07
CA LYS A 171 6.59 2.64 -15.68
C LYS A 171 6.41 3.86 -16.58
N PRO A 172 5.17 4.20 -16.97
CA PRO A 172 4.92 5.34 -17.86
C PRO A 172 5.44 6.68 -17.36
N ILE A 173 5.54 6.87 -16.04
CA ILE A 173 6.10 8.10 -15.44
C ILE A 173 7.61 8.23 -15.68
N ILE A 174 8.35 7.13 -15.87
CA ILE A 174 9.82 7.15 -15.97
C ILE A 174 10.29 7.97 -17.16
N ASP A 175 9.65 7.85 -18.29
CA ASP A 175 10.02 8.60 -19.51
C ASP A 175 9.12 9.82 -19.79
N GLY A 176 8.24 10.17 -18.83
CA GLY A 176 7.34 11.31 -18.95
C GLY A 176 6.11 11.05 -19.84
N THR A 177 5.80 9.80 -20.15
CA THR A 177 4.56 9.44 -20.85
C THR A 177 3.33 9.84 -20.02
N THR A 178 3.41 9.65 -18.70
CA THR A 178 2.38 10.11 -17.76
C THR A 178 2.96 11.06 -16.72
N TRP A 179 2.10 11.94 -16.18
CA TRP A 179 2.48 12.84 -15.10
C TRP A 179 2.37 12.21 -13.72
N ASN A 180 1.69 11.08 -13.61
CA ASN A 180 1.45 10.39 -12.35
C ASN A 180 1.66 8.87 -12.48
N ASP A 181 1.87 8.21 -11.34
CA ASP A 181 1.95 6.75 -11.17
C ASP A 181 1.42 6.35 -9.79
N PHE A 182 1.02 5.09 -9.65
CA PHE A 182 0.56 4.52 -8.39
C PHE A 182 1.49 3.41 -7.91
N SER A 183 1.84 3.45 -6.63
CA SER A 183 2.80 2.51 -6.03
C SER A 183 2.68 2.50 -4.52
N TYR A 184 3.53 1.74 -3.85
CA TYR A 184 3.79 1.86 -2.42
C TYR A 184 5.04 2.69 -2.15
N SER A 185 5.09 3.36 -1.01
CA SER A 185 6.15 4.31 -0.62
C SER A 185 7.57 3.73 -0.66
N ASN A 186 7.74 2.42 -0.44
CA ASN A 186 9.03 1.74 -0.57
C ASN A 186 9.59 1.73 -2.00
N GLN A 187 8.78 2.01 -3.01
CA GLN A 187 9.22 2.07 -4.40
C GLN A 187 9.64 3.49 -4.84
N TYR A 188 9.26 4.53 -4.07
CA TYR A 188 9.46 5.93 -4.46
C TYR A 188 10.90 6.25 -4.83
N ILE A 189 11.86 5.85 -3.99
CA ILE A 189 13.28 6.14 -4.20
C ILE A 189 13.77 5.56 -5.53
N SER A 190 13.38 4.32 -5.85
CA SER A 190 13.73 3.67 -7.11
C SER A 190 13.07 4.39 -8.30
N ILE A 191 11.80 4.78 -8.19
CA ILE A 191 11.07 5.51 -9.23
C ILE A 191 11.73 6.87 -9.47
N ALA A 192 11.98 7.66 -8.42
CA ALA A 192 12.57 9.00 -8.53
C ALA A 192 13.98 8.97 -9.12
N ASN A 193 14.82 8.02 -8.65
CA ASN A 193 16.19 7.87 -9.17
C ASN A 193 16.20 7.42 -10.64
N THR A 194 15.29 6.51 -11.03
CA THR A 194 15.22 6.04 -12.42
C THR A 194 14.66 7.12 -13.35
N ALA A 195 13.67 7.88 -12.89
CA ALA A 195 13.12 9.00 -13.65
C ALA A 195 14.13 10.16 -13.80
N GLY A 196 15.01 10.34 -12.83
CA GLY A 196 16.01 11.43 -12.80
C GLY A 196 15.39 12.84 -12.77
N ARG A 197 14.16 12.96 -12.23
CA ARG A 197 13.39 14.21 -12.12
C ARG A 197 12.88 14.39 -10.68
N ASP A 198 12.53 15.64 -10.35
CA ASP A 198 11.92 15.94 -9.04
C ASP A 198 10.46 15.51 -9.02
N LEU A 199 10.22 14.33 -8.47
CA LEU A 199 8.88 13.79 -8.29
C LEU A 199 8.32 14.17 -6.91
N GLY A 200 7.00 14.35 -6.85
CA GLY A 200 6.25 14.52 -5.61
C GLY A 200 5.52 13.24 -5.21
N ILE A 201 5.08 13.20 -3.96
CA ILE A 201 4.26 12.13 -3.40
C ILE A 201 2.97 12.75 -2.89
N THR A 202 1.84 12.08 -3.15
CA THR A 202 0.55 12.38 -2.53
C THR A 202 -0.21 11.08 -2.27
N MET A 203 -1.34 11.15 -1.58
CA MET A 203 -2.16 9.99 -1.23
C MET A 203 -2.87 9.42 -2.46
N TYR A 204 -3.24 8.15 -2.42
CA TYR A 204 -4.17 7.59 -3.39
C TYR A 204 -5.47 8.40 -3.40
N PRO A 205 -6.08 8.58 -4.58
CA PRO A 205 -7.34 9.31 -4.68
C PRO A 205 -8.45 8.52 -3.99
N THR A 206 -9.34 9.26 -3.34
CA THR A 206 -10.56 8.74 -2.73
C THR A 206 -11.75 8.91 -3.68
N THR A 207 -12.94 8.40 -3.33
CA THR A 207 -14.17 8.72 -4.04
C THR A 207 -14.79 10.00 -3.49
N SER A 208 -15.55 10.75 -4.29
CA SER A 208 -16.20 11.98 -3.86
C SER A 208 -17.30 11.77 -2.81
N ASP A 209 -17.81 10.55 -2.69
CA ASP A 209 -18.80 10.11 -1.70
C ASP A 209 -18.19 9.31 -0.53
N ALA A 210 -16.86 9.40 -0.35
CA ALA A 210 -16.16 8.70 0.72
C ALA A 210 -16.75 8.97 2.11
N THR A 211 -17.01 7.93 2.86
CA THR A 211 -17.50 7.99 4.25
C THR A 211 -16.41 7.74 5.27
N THR A 212 -15.29 7.13 4.83
CA THR A 212 -14.13 6.82 5.66
C THR A 212 -12.83 7.14 4.95
N GLN A 213 -11.75 7.33 5.73
CA GLN A 213 -10.41 7.51 5.19
C GLN A 213 -9.86 6.16 4.70
N PRO A 214 -9.49 6.04 3.41
CA PRO A 214 -9.02 4.75 2.87
C PRO A 214 -7.55 4.46 3.14
N MET A 215 -6.75 5.46 3.55
CA MET A 215 -5.32 5.30 3.73
C MET A 215 -4.99 4.41 4.94
N PHE A 216 -3.95 3.62 4.80
CA PHE A 216 -3.45 2.72 5.83
C PHE A 216 -1.93 2.64 5.82
N LEU A 217 -1.34 2.24 6.95
CA LEU A 217 0.06 1.89 7.05
C LEU A 217 0.22 0.39 6.84
N LYS A 218 1.07 0.02 5.89
CA LYS A 218 1.40 -1.38 5.61
C LYS A 218 2.72 -1.72 6.29
N PRO A 219 2.75 -2.75 7.15
CA PRO A 219 3.99 -3.25 7.73
C PRO A 219 4.98 -3.68 6.65
N SER A 220 6.26 -3.34 6.82
CA SER A 220 7.31 -3.76 5.90
C SER A 220 7.68 -5.23 6.13
N GLN A 221 8.01 -5.56 7.36
CA GLN A 221 8.32 -6.89 7.87
C GLN A 221 7.99 -6.93 9.35
N PHE A 222 7.81 -8.14 9.91
CA PHE A 222 7.54 -8.32 11.32
C PHE A 222 8.69 -9.01 12.05
N PHE A 223 8.95 -8.56 13.28
CA PHE A 223 9.59 -9.36 14.29
C PHE A 223 8.56 -10.04 15.19
N SER A 224 8.78 -11.32 15.44
CA SER A 224 8.02 -12.12 16.40
C SER A 224 8.99 -12.90 17.29
N ILE A 225 8.56 -13.24 18.50
CA ILE A 225 9.30 -14.12 19.40
C ILE A 225 8.75 -15.53 19.26
N ALA A 226 9.64 -16.53 19.16
CA ALA A 226 9.22 -17.93 19.11
C ALA A 226 8.59 -18.37 20.44
N GLU A 227 7.45 -19.06 20.41
CA GLU A 227 6.79 -19.56 21.64
C GLU A 227 7.70 -20.50 22.43
N THR A 228 8.57 -21.25 21.75
CA THR A 228 9.52 -22.17 22.36
C THR A 228 10.76 -21.50 22.97
N SER A 229 10.94 -20.19 22.78
CA SER A 229 12.09 -19.45 23.32
C SER A 229 12.15 -19.55 24.86
N GLN A 230 13.32 -19.82 25.38
CA GLN A 230 13.61 -19.80 26.83
C GLN A 230 14.09 -18.40 27.29
N ASN A 231 14.28 -17.46 26.36
CA ASN A 231 14.81 -16.12 26.62
C ASN A 231 13.86 -15.04 26.07
N LYS A 232 12.53 -15.25 26.25
CA LYS A 232 11.49 -14.35 25.67
C LYS A 232 11.68 -12.90 26.11
N GLU A 233 12.02 -12.65 27.37
CA GLU A 233 12.23 -11.30 27.89
C GLU A 233 13.44 -10.61 27.26
N GLU A 234 14.55 -11.32 27.06
CA GLU A 234 15.73 -10.76 26.40
C GLU A 234 15.47 -10.52 24.90
N ALA A 235 14.69 -11.38 24.26
CA ALA A 235 14.23 -11.15 22.89
C ALA A 235 13.31 -9.92 22.81
N ALA A 236 12.42 -9.72 23.76
CA ALA A 236 11.56 -8.54 23.84
C ALA A 236 12.38 -7.24 24.03
N LYS A 237 13.41 -7.25 24.89
CA LYS A 237 14.35 -6.12 25.04
C LYS A 237 15.10 -5.81 23.72
N PHE A 238 15.42 -6.84 22.94
CA PHE A 238 16.04 -6.64 21.63
C PHE A 238 15.04 -6.03 20.65
N LEU A 239 13.77 -6.45 20.64
CA LEU A 239 12.74 -5.83 19.83
C LEU A 239 12.59 -4.34 20.17
N ASP A 240 12.50 -4.02 21.45
CA ASP A 240 12.43 -2.65 21.94
C ASP A 240 13.62 -1.82 21.46
N TRP A 241 14.85 -2.33 21.66
CA TRP A 241 16.05 -1.65 21.20
C TRP A 241 16.05 -1.45 19.68
N PHE A 242 15.61 -2.44 18.91
CA PHE A 242 15.60 -2.38 17.44
C PHE A 242 14.63 -1.31 16.93
N THR A 243 13.45 -1.23 17.53
CA THR A 243 12.41 -0.27 17.11
C THR A 243 12.65 1.14 17.63
N ASN A 244 13.21 1.28 18.84
CA ASN A 244 13.28 2.54 19.57
C ASN A 244 14.69 3.17 19.62
N SER A 245 15.75 2.46 19.15
CA SER A 245 17.11 3.00 19.16
C SER A 245 17.41 3.86 17.95
N ILE A 246 17.71 5.13 18.17
CA ILE A 246 18.20 6.06 17.13
C ILE A 246 19.51 5.54 16.52
N GLU A 247 20.43 4.96 17.35
CA GLU A 247 21.69 4.40 16.87
C GLU A 247 21.46 3.26 15.89
N CYS A 248 20.59 2.30 16.24
CA CYS A 248 20.24 1.18 15.38
C CYS A 248 19.64 1.67 14.05
N ASN A 249 18.67 2.60 14.10
CA ASN A 249 17.98 3.08 12.94
C ASN A 249 18.85 4.00 12.07
N ASN A 250 19.84 4.71 12.61
CA ASN A 250 20.86 5.40 11.82
C ASN A 250 21.77 4.43 11.03
N ILE A 251 21.95 3.20 11.48
CA ILE A 251 22.68 2.17 10.73
C ILE A 251 21.79 1.60 9.61
N LEU A 252 20.49 1.39 9.91
CA LEU A 252 19.54 0.83 8.97
C LEU A 252 19.13 1.81 7.86
N MET A 253 19.14 3.12 8.12
CA MET A 253 18.80 4.18 7.14
C MET A 253 17.50 3.90 6.40
N ALA A 254 16.47 3.44 7.12
CA ALA A 254 15.16 3.05 6.60
C ALA A 254 15.15 1.92 5.56
N GLU A 255 16.22 1.11 5.45
CA GLU A 255 16.26 -0.06 4.55
C GLU A 255 15.10 -1.05 4.80
N ARG A 256 14.58 -1.07 6.02
CA ARG A 256 13.45 -1.92 6.43
C ARG A 256 12.10 -1.21 6.45
N GLY A 257 11.97 -0.09 5.76
CA GLY A 257 10.82 0.82 5.81
C GLY A 257 11.06 1.97 6.79
N ILE A 258 10.18 2.96 6.78
CA ILE A 258 10.27 4.08 7.71
C ILE A 258 10.07 3.57 9.14
N PRO A 259 10.95 3.94 10.11
CA PRO A 259 10.82 3.49 11.49
C PRO A 259 9.41 3.71 12.04
N VAL A 260 8.89 2.70 12.74
CA VAL A 260 7.54 2.76 13.31
C VAL A 260 7.41 3.71 14.50
N ASN A 261 8.51 3.94 15.21
CA ASN A 261 8.59 4.94 16.27
C ASN A 261 8.77 6.33 15.65
N SER A 262 7.83 7.24 15.90
CA SER A 262 7.80 8.58 15.31
C SER A 262 9.00 9.45 15.72
N ASP A 263 9.46 9.37 16.97
CA ASP A 263 10.63 10.12 17.46
C ASP A 263 11.92 9.64 16.80
N VAL A 264 12.06 8.33 16.61
CA VAL A 264 13.19 7.73 15.88
C VAL A 264 13.17 8.14 14.42
N ALA A 265 12.01 8.09 13.78
CA ALA A 265 11.85 8.53 12.39
C ALA A 265 12.28 10.00 12.23
N GLU A 266 11.80 10.89 13.09
CA GLU A 266 12.17 12.31 13.06
C GLU A 266 13.66 12.53 13.31
N ALA A 267 14.26 11.78 14.24
CA ALA A 267 15.67 11.91 14.60
C ALA A 267 16.63 11.47 13.49
N ILE A 268 16.29 10.44 12.71
CA ILE A 268 17.18 9.94 11.63
C ILE A 268 16.92 10.62 10.28
N LYS A 269 15.77 11.23 10.07
CA LYS A 269 15.39 11.89 8.83
C LYS A 269 16.43 12.86 8.26
N PRO A 270 17.12 13.72 9.07
CA PRO A 270 18.16 14.60 8.55
C PRO A 270 19.39 13.89 7.98
N ASN A 271 19.56 12.59 8.28
CA ASN A 271 20.72 11.80 7.89
C ASN A 271 20.51 11.02 6.58
N VAL A 272 19.29 10.99 6.03
CA VAL A 272 18.97 10.34 4.77
C VAL A 272 18.95 11.35 3.62
N ASP A 273 19.00 10.86 2.36
CA ASP A 273 18.93 11.71 1.18
C ASP A 273 17.56 12.38 1.00
N GLU A 274 17.48 13.39 0.13
CA GLU A 274 16.28 14.19 -0.08
C GLU A 274 15.06 13.37 -0.50
N ASN A 275 15.24 12.37 -1.39
CA ASN A 275 14.13 11.51 -1.80
C ASN A 275 13.64 10.64 -0.64
N SER A 276 14.54 10.13 0.18
CA SER A 276 14.18 9.44 1.42
C SER A 276 13.43 10.35 2.38
N GLN A 277 13.86 11.61 2.57
CA GLN A 277 13.15 12.58 3.42
C GLN A 277 11.71 12.81 2.98
N LYS A 278 11.43 12.86 1.66
CA LYS A 278 10.05 12.97 1.14
C LYS A 278 9.20 11.76 1.56
N VAL A 279 9.77 10.55 1.58
CA VAL A 279 9.06 9.35 2.04
C VAL A 279 8.79 9.42 3.54
N PHE A 280 9.73 9.91 4.36
CA PHE A 280 9.52 10.13 5.79
C PHE A 280 8.37 11.11 6.04
N ASP A 281 8.35 12.25 5.35
CA ASP A 281 7.27 13.23 5.46
C ASP A 281 5.93 12.62 5.07
N TYR A 282 5.89 11.89 3.97
CA TYR A 282 4.68 11.23 3.49
C TYR A 282 4.12 10.21 4.50
N ILE A 283 4.98 9.35 5.05
CA ILE A 283 4.55 8.37 6.06
C ILE A 283 4.07 9.08 7.34
N ALA A 284 4.73 10.16 7.75
CA ALA A 284 4.30 10.95 8.90
C ALA A 284 2.91 11.60 8.69
N GLU A 285 2.59 12.07 7.48
CA GLU A 285 1.26 12.58 7.15
C GLU A 285 0.20 11.46 7.13
N VAL A 286 0.51 10.34 6.46
CA VAL A 286 -0.42 9.20 6.42
C VAL A 286 -0.70 8.66 7.83
N SER A 287 0.30 8.58 8.71
CA SER A 287 0.11 8.05 10.07
C SER A 287 -0.87 8.84 10.92
N LYS A 288 -1.11 10.13 10.61
CA LYS A 288 -2.10 10.96 11.33
C LYS A 288 -3.54 10.58 11.01
N ILE A 289 -3.78 9.95 9.87
CA ILE A 289 -5.12 9.69 9.32
C ILE A 289 -5.36 8.22 9.00
N ALA A 290 -4.31 7.38 9.09
CA ALA A 290 -4.39 5.97 8.74
C ALA A 290 -5.46 5.24 9.56
N THR A 291 -6.26 4.44 8.87
CA THR A 291 -7.16 3.47 9.47
C THR A 291 -6.47 2.10 9.54
N PRO A 292 -6.91 1.16 10.39
CA PRO A 292 -6.33 -0.18 10.44
C PRO A 292 -6.23 -0.81 9.05
N ILE A 293 -5.14 -1.54 8.80
CA ILE A 293 -4.98 -2.30 7.56
C ILE A 293 -6.00 -3.43 7.51
N ASP A 294 -6.42 -3.82 6.30
CA ASP A 294 -7.32 -4.96 6.10
C ASP A 294 -6.68 -6.26 6.64
N ASP A 295 -7.53 -7.23 6.93
CA ASP A 295 -7.08 -8.57 7.30
C ASP A 295 -6.08 -9.14 6.28
N PRO A 296 -5.21 -10.08 6.69
CA PRO A 296 -4.26 -10.71 5.79
C PRO A 296 -4.93 -11.24 4.52
N ASP A 297 -4.24 -11.04 3.39
CA ASP A 297 -4.73 -11.45 2.08
C ASP A 297 -5.18 -12.92 2.07
N PRO A 298 -6.37 -13.23 1.51
CA PRO A 298 -6.86 -14.59 1.47
C PRO A 298 -6.04 -15.46 0.52
N SER A 299 -6.07 -16.77 0.77
CA SER A 299 -5.60 -17.74 -0.21
C SER A 299 -6.36 -17.54 -1.54
N GLY A 300 -5.62 -17.51 -2.67
CA GLY A 300 -6.22 -17.21 -3.98
C GLY A 300 -6.09 -15.76 -4.44
N LYS A 301 -5.59 -14.83 -3.60
CA LYS A 301 -5.36 -13.43 -4.01
C LYS A 301 -4.60 -13.32 -5.33
N GLY A 302 -3.49 -14.05 -5.50
CA GLY A 302 -2.69 -13.99 -6.73
C GLY A 302 -3.48 -14.40 -7.98
N GLU A 303 -4.43 -15.34 -7.85
CA GLU A 303 -5.31 -15.74 -8.94
C GLU A 303 -6.36 -14.64 -9.22
N ILE A 304 -6.90 -14.01 -8.18
CA ILE A 304 -7.82 -12.86 -8.31
C ILE A 304 -7.12 -11.68 -8.98
N GLU A 305 -5.88 -11.37 -8.62
CA GLU A 305 -5.08 -10.32 -9.27
C GLU A 305 -4.85 -10.60 -10.76
N ALA A 306 -4.52 -11.84 -11.12
CA ALA A 306 -4.34 -12.24 -12.51
C ALA A 306 -5.65 -12.13 -13.31
N GLN A 307 -6.79 -12.50 -12.72
CA GLN A 307 -8.11 -12.33 -13.30
C GLN A 307 -8.45 -10.86 -13.49
N ALA A 308 -8.23 -10.01 -12.48
CA ALA A 308 -8.44 -8.57 -12.56
C ALA A 308 -7.69 -7.96 -13.76
N LYS A 309 -6.41 -8.31 -13.93
CA LYS A 309 -5.60 -7.83 -15.07
C LYS A 309 -6.22 -8.21 -16.40
N THR A 310 -6.64 -9.46 -16.57
CA THR A 310 -7.27 -9.94 -17.81
C THR A 310 -8.58 -9.21 -18.09
N ILE A 311 -9.42 -9.03 -17.08
CA ILE A 311 -10.73 -8.34 -17.22
C ILE A 311 -10.52 -6.86 -17.55
N VAL A 312 -9.57 -6.19 -16.90
CA VAL A 312 -9.21 -4.80 -17.22
C VAL A 312 -8.70 -4.66 -18.66
N GLU A 313 -7.93 -5.62 -19.13
CA GLU A 313 -7.45 -5.65 -20.51
C GLU A 313 -8.59 -5.81 -21.50
N ASN A 314 -9.50 -6.76 -21.29
CA ASN A 314 -10.71 -6.94 -22.07
C ASN A 314 -11.58 -5.67 -22.10
N LEU A 315 -11.76 -4.99 -20.95
CA LEU A 315 -12.49 -3.74 -20.88
C LEU A 315 -11.79 -2.63 -21.69
N ARG A 316 -10.48 -2.51 -21.58
CA ARG A 316 -9.69 -1.49 -22.31
C ARG A 316 -9.76 -1.67 -23.84
N TYR A 317 -9.83 -2.90 -24.31
CA TYR A 317 -9.93 -3.19 -25.75
C TYR A 317 -11.39 -3.30 -26.24
N GLY A 318 -12.37 -3.16 -25.35
CA GLY A 318 -13.80 -3.12 -25.71
C GLY A 318 -14.44 -4.49 -25.90
N ASP A 319 -13.81 -5.56 -25.41
CA ASP A 319 -14.36 -6.93 -25.44
C ASP A 319 -15.46 -7.12 -24.39
N THR A 320 -15.51 -6.25 -23.39
CA THR A 320 -16.58 -6.18 -22.37
C THR A 320 -16.87 -4.72 -22.02
N ASP A 321 -17.99 -4.45 -21.35
CA ASP A 321 -18.30 -3.15 -20.75
C ASP A 321 -18.01 -3.16 -19.23
N ALA A 322 -18.09 -1.98 -18.60
CA ALA A 322 -17.79 -1.83 -17.18
C ALA A 322 -18.69 -2.71 -16.28
N ALA A 323 -19.96 -2.85 -16.61
CA ALA A 323 -20.90 -3.67 -15.84
C ALA A 323 -20.60 -5.17 -16.00
N GLY A 324 -20.30 -5.62 -17.22
CA GLY A 324 -19.88 -6.98 -17.51
C GLY A 324 -18.56 -7.33 -16.83
N ALA A 325 -17.59 -6.42 -16.85
CA ALA A 325 -16.30 -6.55 -16.15
C ALA A 325 -16.48 -6.73 -14.63
N ALA A 326 -17.33 -5.91 -14.00
CA ALA A 326 -17.62 -6.01 -12.57
C ALA A 326 -18.31 -7.34 -12.21
N GLU A 327 -19.29 -7.77 -13.00
CA GLU A 327 -19.99 -9.04 -12.82
C GLU A 327 -19.05 -10.23 -12.92
N GLU A 328 -18.24 -10.27 -13.97
CA GLU A 328 -17.27 -11.34 -14.20
C GLU A 328 -16.24 -11.40 -13.08
N PHE A 329 -15.69 -10.25 -12.68
CA PHE A 329 -14.69 -10.16 -11.63
C PHE A 329 -15.22 -10.68 -10.28
N VAL A 330 -16.39 -10.21 -9.84
CA VAL A 330 -16.98 -10.62 -8.57
C VAL A 330 -17.34 -12.10 -8.59
N THR A 331 -17.97 -12.59 -9.65
CA THR A 331 -18.37 -14.01 -9.78
C THR A 331 -17.16 -14.93 -9.74
N THR A 332 -16.10 -14.59 -10.48
CA THR A 332 -14.89 -15.41 -10.55
C THR A 332 -14.11 -15.37 -9.23
N SER A 333 -13.98 -14.19 -8.63
CA SER A 333 -13.31 -14.02 -7.34
C SER A 333 -14.02 -14.77 -6.22
N GLN A 334 -15.36 -14.71 -6.16
CA GLN A 334 -16.15 -15.46 -5.18
C GLN A 334 -15.91 -16.98 -5.31
N LYS A 335 -15.83 -17.48 -6.54
CA LYS A 335 -15.52 -18.88 -6.81
C LYS A 335 -14.13 -19.24 -6.30
N ILE A 336 -13.09 -18.45 -6.64
CA ILE A 336 -11.71 -18.67 -6.19
C ILE A 336 -11.64 -18.71 -4.67
N LEU A 337 -12.24 -17.71 -3.99
CA LEU A 337 -12.26 -17.66 -2.52
C LEU A 337 -12.94 -18.88 -1.90
N SER A 338 -14.05 -19.35 -2.47
CA SER A 338 -14.76 -20.54 -1.97
C SER A 338 -13.98 -21.84 -2.17
N GLU A 339 -13.15 -21.94 -3.19
CA GLU A 339 -12.32 -23.10 -3.50
C GLU A 339 -11.02 -23.14 -2.65
N THR A 340 -10.49 -21.97 -2.28
CA THR A 340 -9.23 -21.84 -1.53
C THR A 340 -9.43 -21.73 0.00
N ALA A 341 -10.64 -21.50 0.48
CA ALA A 341 -10.99 -21.48 1.90
C ALA A 341 -11.03 -22.89 2.56
N LYS A 342 -10.65 -23.95 1.83
CA LYS A 342 -10.58 -25.34 2.31
C LYS A 342 -9.14 -25.66 2.69
#